data_4f93d0b15db00a878163306bd746f713
#
_entry.id   4f93d0b15db00a878163306bd746f713
#
_cell.length_a   1.000
_cell.length_b   1.000
_cell.length_c   1.000
_cell.angle_alpha   90.00
_cell.angle_beta   90.00
_cell.angle_gamma   90.00
#
_symmetry.space_group_name_H-M   'P 1'
#
loop_
_entity.id
_entity.type
_entity.pdbx_description
1 polymer ?
#
loop_
_entity_poly.entity_id
_entity_poly.type
_entity_poly.pdbx_seq_one_letter_code
_entity_poly.pdbx_strand_id
1 'polypeptide(L)'
;MEQQRPKVGLGVIIKKDGKVLLGKRKGSHGEGSWSFPGGHLEFGETLEMCARREVSEEVGIKIKNIKNAAFTNDIFKKEQKHYITVFVTADYSAGKIKIMEPDRCDEWKWFKWNALPKLLFIPVRNLFNQGYSPF
;
A
#
# COMPACT_ATOMS: atom_id res chain seq x y z
N MET A 1 -12.87 28.20 -10.85
CA MET A 1 -12.79 26.75 -11.01
C MET A 1 -11.47 26.24 -10.49
N GLU A 2 -11.52 25.26 -9.60
CA GLU A 2 -10.29 24.65 -9.11
C GLU A 2 -9.73 23.70 -10.16
N GLN A 3 -8.43 23.76 -10.35
CA GLN A 3 -7.72 22.83 -11.20
C GLN A 3 -7.54 21.51 -10.46
N GLN A 4 -7.81 20.40 -11.15
CA GLN A 4 -7.55 19.10 -10.58
C GLN A 4 -6.04 18.88 -10.42
N ARG A 5 -5.68 18.28 -9.30
CA ARG A 5 -4.28 17.94 -9.00
C ARG A 5 -4.18 16.48 -8.59
N PRO A 6 -3.05 15.83 -8.85
CA PRO A 6 -2.84 14.49 -8.32
C PRO A 6 -2.94 14.50 -6.80
N LYS A 7 -3.50 13.44 -6.24
CA LYS A 7 -3.51 13.22 -4.80
C LYS A 7 -2.29 12.41 -4.40
N VAL A 8 -1.90 12.52 -3.14
CA VAL A 8 -0.77 11.76 -2.62
C VAL A 8 -1.29 10.57 -1.83
N GLY A 9 -0.94 9.37 -2.31
CA GLY A 9 -1.19 8.14 -1.60
C GLY A 9 0.07 7.63 -0.94
N LEU A 10 -0.10 6.78 0.05
CA LEU A 10 1.02 6.11 0.72
C LEU A 10 0.80 4.61 0.67
N GLY A 11 1.84 3.87 0.30
CA GLY A 11 1.85 2.43 0.38
C GLY A 11 2.92 1.97 1.36
N VAL A 12 2.60 1.00 2.21
CA VAL A 12 3.53 0.51 3.22
C VAL A 12 3.96 -0.91 2.86
N ILE A 13 5.23 -1.06 2.55
CA ILE A 13 5.83 -2.35 2.22
C ILE A 13 6.29 -2.98 3.53
N ILE A 14 5.43 -3.79 4.14
CA ILE A 14 5.73 -4.45 5.42
C ILE A 14 6.47 -5.74 5.14
N LYS A 15 7.67 -5.86 5.71
CA LYS A 15 8.54 -7.00 5.50
C LYS A 15 8.56 -7.92 6.72
N LYS A 16 8.53 -9.22 6.45
CA LYS A 16 8.69 -10.25 7.48
C LYS A 16 9.17 -11.55 6.80
N ASP A 17 10.25 -12.12 7.29
CA ASP A 17 10.79 -13.40 6.83
C ASP A 17 10.97 -13.45 5.30
N GLY A 18 11.50 -12.37 4.72
CA GLY A 18 11.75 -12.28 3.28
C GLY A 18 10.52 -12.10 2.42
N LYS A 19 9.39 -11.77 3.03
CA LYS A 19 8.09 -11.60 2.34
C LYS A 19 7.51 -10.23 2.60
N VAL A 20 6.55 -9.85 1.75
CA VAL A 20 5.79 -8.60 1.89
C VAL A 20 4.31 -8.90 2.06
N LEU A 21 3.61 -8.02 2.75
CA LEU A 21 2.18 -8.17 3.02
C LEU A 21 1.36 -7.45 1.96
N LEU A 22 0.45 -8.18 1.31
CA LEU A 22 -0.52 -7.61 0.38
C LEU A 22 -1.92 -8.00 0.80
N GLY A 23 -2.87 -7.10 0.52
CA GLY A 23 -4.28 -7.32 0.76
C GLY A 23 -5.06 -7.35 -0.54
N LYS A 24 -6.04 -8.23 -0.62
CA LYS A 24 -6.92 -8.34 -1.79
C LYS A 24 -8.05 -7.32 -1.66
N ARG A 25 -8.11 -6.39 -2.59
CA ARG A 25 -9.06 -5.29 -2.58
C ARG A 25 -10.48 -5.77 -2.86
N LYS A 26 -11.45 -5.12 -2.21
CA LYS A 26 -12.87 -5.44 -2.31
C LYS A 26 -13.70 -4.16 -2.35
N GLY A 27 -14.78 -4.17 -3.12
CA GLY A 27 -15.83 -3.17 -3.05
C GLY A 27 -15.52 -1.78 -3.54
N SER A 28 -14.34 -1.55 -4.13
CA SER A 28 -13.94 -0.24 -4.63
C SER A 28 -13.09 -0.38 -5.88
N HIS A 29 -12.53 0.72 -6.37
CA HIS A 29 -11.68 0.65 -7.54
C HIS A 29 -10.49 -0.27 -7.29
N GLY A 30 -10.13 -1.07 -8.29
CA GLY A 30 -9.10 -2.08 -8.15
C GLY A 30 -9.59 -3.37 -7.50
N GLU A 31 -10.91 -3.60 -7.43
CA GLU A 31 -11.46 -4.80 -6.80
C GLU A 31 -10.83 -6.08 -7.36
N GLY A 32 -10.46 -6.99 -6.46
CA GLY A 32 -9.80 -8.24 -6.79
C GLY A 32 -8.30 -8.13 -6.99
N SER A 33 -7.75 -6.92 -7.08
CA SER A 33 -6.30 -6.74 -7.19
C SER A 33 -5.66 -6.69 -5.79
N TRP A 34 -4.36 -6.95 -5.77
CA TRP A 34 -3.59 -6.98 -4.52
C TRP A 34 -2.80 -5.70 -4.33
N SER A 35 -2.90 -5.11 -3.15
CA SER A 35 -2.21 -3.86 -2.83
C SER A 35 -1.53 -3.92 -1.47
N PHE A 36 -0.54 -3.05 -1.28
CA PHE A 36 0.03 -2.84 0.05
C PHE A 36 -0.98 -2.15 0.96
N PRO A 37 -0.86 -2.32 2.28
CA PRO A 37 -1.59 -1.45 3.21
C PRO A 37 -1.22 0.00 2.93
N GLY A 38 -2.16 0.90 3.07
CA GLY A 38 -1.90 2.32 2.84
C GLY A 38 -3.18 3.11 2.62
N GLY A 39 -3.00 4.36 2.27
CA GLY A 39 -4.12 5.26 2.04
C GLY A 39 -3.64 6.66 1.72
N HIS A 40 -4.48 7.64 2.00
CA HIS A 40 -4.15 9.03 1.69
C HIS A 40 -3.29 9.67 2.77
N LEU A 41 -2.25 10.38 2.36
CA LEU A 41 -1.50 11.27 3.25
C LEU A 41 -2.42 12.43 3.63
N GLU A 42 -2.62 12.63 4.92
CA GLU A 42 -3.45 13.72 5.41
C GLU A 42 -2.61 14.96 5.69
N PHE A 43 -3.24 16.12 5.60
CA PHE A 43 -2.57 17.39 5.83
C PHE A 43 -1.88 17.40 7.20
N GLY A 44 -0.61 17.73 7.23
CA GLY A 44 0.16 17.81 8.46
C GLY A 44 0.77 16.50 8.95
N GLU A 45 0.46 15.36 8.29
CA GLU A 45 1.07 14.09 8.65
C GLU A 45 2.48 13.96 8.07
N THR A 46 3.39 13.38 8.85
CA THR A 46 4.63 12.85 8.29
C THR A 46 4.31 11.51 7.62
N LEU A 47 5.19 11.04 6.74
CA LEU A 47 5.02 9.74 6.10
C LEU A 47 4.99 8.62 7.14
N GLU A 48 5.82 8.72 8.18
CA GLU A 48 5.84 7.74 9.25
C GLU A 48 4.52 7.70 10.02
N MET A 49 3.97 8.87 10.37
CA MET A 49 2.68 8.94 11.03
C MET A 49 1.57 8.31 10.20
N CYS A 50 1.55 8.63 8.91
CA CYS A 50 0.57 8.09 7.98
C CYS A 50 0.69 6.56 7.88
N ALA A 51 1.91 6.06 7.76
CA ALA A 51 2.16 4.61 7.67
C ALA A 51 1.64 3.88 8.89
N ARG A 52 1.97 4.37 10.09
CA ARG A 52 1.51 3.73 11.33
C ARG A 52 -0.01 3.77 11.47
N ARG A 53 -0.62 4.90 11.12
CA ARG A 53 -2.08 5.06 11.20
C ARG A 53 -2.78 4.10 10.25
N GLU A 54 -2.38 4.09 8.98
CA GLU A 54 -3.03 3.26 7.97
C GLU A 54 -2.86 1.76 8.28
N VAL A 55 -1.68 1.34 8.70
CA VAL A 55 -1.46 -0.07 9.05
C VAL A 55 -2.29 -0.48 10.26
N SER A 56 -2.40 0.39 11.26
CA SER A 56 -3.24 0.14 12.42
C SER A 56 -4.71 0.02 12.04
N GLU A 57 -5.20 0.95 11.21
CA GLU A 57 -6.61 0.98 10.77
C GLU A 57 -7.00 -0.22 9.90
N GLU A 58 -6.09 -0.67 9.03
CA GLU A 58 -6.40 -1.69 8.04
C GLU A 58 -6.02 -3.11 8.46
N VAL A 59 -4.91 -3.25 9.18
CA VAL A 59 -4.32 -4.56 9.48
C VAL A 59 -4.31 -4.88 10.98
N GLY A 60 -4.31 -3.86 11.82
CA GLY A 60 -4.33 -4.02 13.26
C GLY A 60 -3.01 -4.46 13.86
N ILE A 61 -1.89 -4.19 13.19
CA ILE A 61 -0.56 -4.55 13.68
C ILE A 61 0.30 -3.31 13.89
N LYS A 62 1.46 -3.53 14.52
CA LYS A 62 2.49 -2.50 14.70
C LYS A 62 3.68 -2.79 13.80
N ILE A 63 4.29 -1.72 13.32
CA ILE A 63 5.46 -1.76 12.45
C ILE A 63 6.59 -0.94 13.05
N LYS A 64 7.81 -1.20 12.57
CA LYS A 64 9.02 -0.48 13.00
C LYS A 64 9.97 -0.29 11.84
N ASN A 65 11.03 0.48 12.06
CA ASN A 65 12.09 0.73 11.06
C ASN A 65 11.52 1.26 9.74
N ILE A 66 10.68 2.29 9.84
CA ILE A 66 10.03 2.88 8.68
C ILE A 66 11.03 3.74 7.92
N LYS A 67 11.21 3.47 6.62
CA LYS A 67 12.15 4.18 5.75
C LYS A 67 11.50 4.54 4.44
N ASN A 68 11.88 5.68 3.87
CA ASN A 68 11.45 6.06 2.52
C ASN A 68 12.03 5.08 1.50
N ALA A 69 11.22 4.72 0.51
CA ALA A 69 11.64 3.72 -0.47
C ALA A 69 11.60 4.26 -1.90
N ALA A 70 10.42 4.56 -2.42
CA ALA A 70 10.24 4.93 -3.81
C ALA A 70 8.94 5.69 -3.98
N PHE A 71 8.66 6.14 -5.21
CA PHE A 71 7.34 6.66 -5.55
C PHE A 71 6.96 6.23 -6.95
N THR A 72 5.66 6.24 -7.22
CA THR A 72 5.11 5.94 -8.55
C THR A 72 4.12 7.03 -8.95
N ASN A 73 3.97 7.19 -10.26
CA ASN A 73 2.98 8.08 -10.85
C ASN A 73 1.86 7.20 -11.42
N ASP A 74 0.68 7.26 -10.81
CA ASP A 74 -0.37 6.29 -11.06
C ASP A 74 -1.60 6.96 -11.67
N ILE A 75 -1.86 6.68 -12.93
CA ILE A 75 -3.01 7.22 -13.65
C ILE A 75 -4.03 6.10 -13.82
N PHE A 76 -5.19 6.28 -13.17
CA PHE A 76 -6.31 5.33 -13.25
C PHE A 76 -7.29 5.87 -14.28
N LYS A 77 -7.13 5.46 -15.54
CA LYS A 77 -7.92 6.00 -16.67
C LYS A 77 -9.41 5.74 -16.50
N LYS A 78 -9.78 4.52 -16.11
CA LYS A 78 -11.20 4.15 -15.94
C LYS A 78 -11.90 5.00 -14.89
N GLU A 79 -11.26 5.21 -13.75
CA GLU A 79 -11.83 5.94 -12.63
C GLU A 79 -11.58 7.43 -12.72
N GLN A 80 -10.79 7.87 -13.70
CA GLN A 80 -10.36 9.27 -13.87
C GLN A 80 -9.72 9.82 -12.60
N LYS A 81 -8.79 9.03 -12.04
CA LYS A 81 -8.03 9.40 -10.84
C LYS A 81 -6.54 9.42 -11.15
N HIS A 82 -5.84 10.30 -10.46
CA HIS A 82 -4.39 10.42 -10.61
C HIS A 82 -3.77 10.54 -9.22
N TYR A 83 -2.83 9.65 -8.93
CA TYR A 83 -2.12 9.63 -7.65
C TYR A 83 -0.62 9.62 -7.87
N ILE A 84 0.08 10.30 -6.97
CA ILE A 84 1.49 10.02 -6.74
C ILE A 84 1.50 9.16 -5.48
N THR A 85 1.97 7.94 -5.59
CA THR A 85 2.05 7.04 -4.44
C THR A 85 3.47 7.02 -3.91
N VAL A 86 3.63 7.40 -2.67
CA VAL A 86 4.92 7.33 -1.97
C VAL A 86 4.95 6.01 -1.21
N PHE A 87 6.03 5.25 -1.38
CA PHE A 87 6.20 3.98 -0.70
C PHE A 87 7.22 4.10 0.41
N VAL A 88 6.89 3.53 1.55
CA VAL A 88 7.84 3.34 2.65
C VAL A 88 7.99 1.84 2.89
N THR A 89 9.17 1.43 3.35
CA THR A 89 9.37 0.08 3.86
C THR A 89 9.25 0.10 5.37
N ALA A 90 8.83 -1.01 5.94
CA ALA A 90 8.75 -1.18 7.38
C ALA A 90 8.93 -2.66 7.70
N ASP A 91 9.31 -2.93 8.94
CA ASP A 91 9.39 -4.29 9.45
C ASP A 91 8.18 -4.56 10.34
N TYR A 92 7.64 -5.78 10.24
CA TYR A 92 6.64 -6.24 11.17
C TYR A 92 7.21 -6.20 12.60
N SER A 93 6.44 -5.67 13.54
CA SER A 93 6.90 -5.54 14.92
C SER A 93 6.07 -6.38 15.88
N ALA A 94 4.76 -6.23 15.86
CA ALA A 94 3.88 -6.90 16.83
C ALA A 94 2.44 -6.92 16.35
N GLY A 95 1.66 -7.79 16.94
CA GLY A 95 0.22 -7.87 16.71
C GLY A 95 -0.16 -8.98 15.76
N LYS A 96 -1.43 -9.35 15.79
CA LYS A 96 -2.00 -10.38 14.93
C LYS A 96 -2.69 -9.70 13.75
N ILE A 97 -2.38 -10.13 12.53
CA ILE A 97 -3.01 -9.60 11.32
C ILE A 97 -4.52 -9.87 11.36
N LYS A 98 -5.30 -8.82 11.15
CA LYS A 98 -6.76 -8.86 11.12
C LYS A 98 -7.27 -8.12 9.90
N ILE A 99 -8.43 -8.51 9.43
CA ILE A 99 -9.15 -7.74 8.42
C ILE A 99 -9.99 -6.72 9.18
N MET A 100 -9.44 -5.51 9.35
CA MET A 100 -10.09 -4.44 10.10
C MET A 100 -11.21 -3.77 9.31
N GLU A 101 -11.12 -3.80 7.97
CA GLU A 101 -12.10 -3.18 7.08
C GLU A 101 -12.61 -4.23 6.09
N PRO A 102 -13.51 -5.13 6.53
CA PRO A 102 -13.95 -6.26 5.68
C PRO A 102 -14.76 -5.84 4.44
N ASP A 103 -15.25 -4.62 4.40
CA ASP A 103 -15.90 -4.07 3.21
C ASP A 103 -14.90 -3.63 2.14
N ARG A 104 -13.62 -3.51 2.47
CA ARG A 104 -12.55 -3.05 1.57
C ARG A 104 -11.47 -4.07 1.30
N CYS A 105 -11.39 -5.13 2.10
CA CYS A 105 -10.32 -6.12 2.01
C CYS A 105 -10.86 -7.51 2.29
N ASP A 106 -10.60 -8.46 1.39
CA ASP A 106 -11.02 -9.85 1.55
C ASP A 106 -10.04 -10.66 2.39
N GLU A 107 -8.74 -10.41 2.21
CA GLU A 107 -7.71 -11.15 2.95
C GLU A 107 -6.37 -10.42 2.91
N TRP A 108 -5.52 -10.70 3.89
CA TRP A 108 -4.12 -10.29 3.93
C TRP A 108 -3.26 -11.54 3.80
N LYS A 109 -2.22 -11.46 2.95
CA LYS A 109 -1.34 -12.61 2.70
C LYS A 109 0.10 -12.16 2.48
N TRP A 110 1.04 -12.96 2.96
CA TRP A 110 2.46 -12.73 2.74
C TRP A 110 2.91 -13.34 1.42
N PHE A 111 3.67 -12.57 0.65
CA PHE A 111 4.19 -13.02 -0.65
C PHE A 111 5.70 -12.80 -0.73
N LYS A 112 6.40 -13.74 -1.34
CA LYS A 112 7.77 -13.49 -1.76
C LYS A 112 7.78 -12.49 -2.91
N TRP A 113 8.79 -11.62 -2.95
CA TRP A 113 8.86 -10.59 -4.00
C TRP A 113 8.93 -11.20 -5.40
N ASN A 114 9.54 -12.36 -5.57
CA ASN A 114 9.62 -13.07 -6.85
C ASN A 114 8.42 -13.99 -7.12
N ALA A 115 7.41 -13.97 -6.28
CA ALA A 115 6.20 -14.80 -6.43
C ALA A 115 4.96 -14.00 -6.07
N LEU A 116 4.87 -12.76 -6.57
CA LEU A 116 3.72 -11.89 -6.35
C LEU A 116 2.49 -12.43 -7.09
N PRO A 117 1.27 -12.11 -6.63
CA PRO A 117 0.05 -12.54 -7.32
C PRO A 117 -0.06 -11.86 -8.69
N LYS A 118 -0.85 -12.46 -9.58
CA LYS A 118 -0.95 -11.98 -10.97
C LYS A 118 -1.63 -10.63 -11.09
N LEU A 119 -2.70 -10.41 -10.33
CA LEU A 119 -3.47 -9.18 -10.43
C LEU A 119 -3.00 -8.19 -9.38
N LEU A 120 -2.10 -7.30 -9.76
CA LEU A 120 -1.57 -6.26 -8.88
C LEU A 120 -2.32 -4.96 -9.08
N PHE A 121 -2.62 -4.28 -7.96
CA PHE A 121 -3.12 -2.90 -8.00
C PHE A 121 -2.11 -2.02 -8.73
N ILE A 122 -2.59 -1.04 -9.50
CA ILE A 122 -1.72 -0.25 -10.40
C ILE A 122 -0.46 0.30 -9.71
N PRO A 123 -0.52 0.93 -8.53
CA PRO A 123 0.70 1.41 -7.88
C PRO A 123 1.73 0.31 -7.60
N VAL A 124 1.27 -0.87 -7.20
CA VAL A 124 2.17 -2.01 -6.93
C VAL A 124 2.83 -2.48 -8.23
N ARG A 125 2.04 -2.59 -9.29
CA ARG A 125 2.56 -2.99 -10.60
C ARG A 125 3.57 -1.97 -11.13
N ASN A 126 3.26 -0.68 -11.00
CA ASN A 126 4.18 0.37 -11.44
C ASN A 126 5.49 0.34 -10.65
N LEU A 127 5.42 0.10 -9.36
CA LEU A 127 6.60 -0.04 -8.51
C LEU A 127 7.47 -1.21 -8.95
N PHE A 128 6.84 -2.37 -9.15
CA PHE A 128 7.53 -3.57 -9.61
C PHE A 128 8.19 -3.34 -10.97
N ASN A 129 7.48 -2.68 -11.89
CA ASN A 129 7.98 -2.41 -13.25
C ASN A 129 9.12 -1.40 -13.29
N GLN A 130 9.32 -0.62 -12.23
CA GLN A 130 10.50 0.25 -12.11
C GLN A 130 11.77 -0.53 -11.78
N GLY A 131 11.67 -1.82 -11.54
CA GLY A 131 12.80 -2.63 -11.11
C GLY A 131 13.11 -2.50 -9.63
N TYR A 132 12.20 -1.92 -8.86
CA TYR A 132 12.39 -1.78 -7.41
C TYR A 132 12.31 -3.13 -6.71
N SER A 133 13.15 -3.33 -5.69
CA SER A 133 13.03 -4.47 -4.78
C SER A 133 13.24 -3.99 -3.35
N PRO A 134 12.39 -4.41 -2.40
CA PRO A 134 12.59 -4.08 -0.98
C PRO A 134 13.68 -4.93 -0.31
N PHE A 135 14.23 -5.88 -1.04
CA PHE A 135 15.24 -6.80 -0.50
C PHE A 135 16.58 -6.71 -1.18
#